data_007b7031ffd51b00c156cf829bfd980d
#
_entry.id   007b7031ffd51b00c156cf829bfd980d
#
_cell.length_a   1.000
_cell.length_b   1.000
_cell.length_c   1.000
_cell.angle_alpha   90.00
_cell.angle_beta   90.00
_cell.angle_gamma   90.00
#
_symmetry.space_group_name_H-M   'P 1'
#
loop_
_entity.id
_entity.type
_entity.pdbx_description
1 polymer ?
#
loop_
_entity_poly.entity_id
_entity_poly.type
_entity_poly.pdbx_seq_one_letter_code
_entity_poly.pdbx_strand_id
1 'polypeptide(L)'
;MMRLGPTESRSLVDPRTGATVRQVTNHPSINHHPFYYLPAYDNTMTRLFFVSHRTGRPEVWCEVRATGELQQLTRHAGLAEWSVHPAHDGRHVFFSDTGGGWRVDLSTGKEECVLRFDPGTGRAAGTVGAAMGTTTLSHDDRYWAVPVKVGPVQRLFVVDTQAGRAEMILERDTIGHPEFHPADNTLLRYAGPYHSRIWIIRRDGSGNRLAYVRKGTEWIVHETWRPGSREIITARWPHGCLGIDIDTGIVRRVCSFNAWHPAINRRGTQMCADTTFPDIGLQLFDSLDGVGAPRTLCFPEATNAGRHWNTDHCPYDDEDYKQGQWTVHAPQHTHPHPAFSPDGRFVVFTSDRSGVAQIYEVKVF
;
A
#
# COMPACT_ATOMS: atom_id res chain seq x y z
N MET A 1 2.23 -1.57 30.22
CA MET A 1 1.02 -2.01 29.51
C MET A 1 0.58 -0.88 28.56
N MET A 2 0.40 -1.17 27.30
CA MET A 2 -0.14 -0.21 26.34
C MET A 2 -1.62 0.05 26.70
N ARG A 3 -1.99 1.34 26.74
CA ARG A 3 -3.35 1.74 27.17
C ARG A 3 -4.34 1.49 26.03
N LEU A 4 -5.45 0.82 26.34
CA LEU A 4 -6.60 0.70 25.45
C LEU A 4 -7.48 1.97 25.58
N GLY A 5 -7.92 2.47 24.44
CA GLY A 5 -8.94 3.50 24.33
C GLY A 5 -10.31 2.89 23.98
N PRO A 6 -11.40 3.64 24.11
CA PRO A 6 -12.73 3.15 23.76
C PRO A 6 -12.83 2.84 22.24
N THR A 7 -13.83 2.02 21.90
CA THR A 7 -14.22 1.84 20.50
C THR A 7 -14.76 3.15 19.92
N GLU A 8 -14.39 3.42 18.68
CA GLU A 8 -14.93 4.55 17.88
C GLU A 8 -15.83 4.03 16.74
N SER A 9 -15.99 2.71 16.67
CA SER A 9 -16.64 2.10 15.51
C SER A 9 -18.16 2.36 15.49
N ARG A 10 -18.66 2.57 14.27
CA ARG A 10 -20.09 2.68 13.98
C ARG A 10 -20.41 2.04 12.63
N SER A 11 -21.66 1.58 12.46
CA SER A 11 -22.14 1.05 11.20
C SER A 11 -22.90 2.10 10.41
N LEU A 12 -22.69 2.09 9.10
CA LEU A 12 -23.36 2.92 8.10
C LEU A 12 -23.98 1.99 7.06
N VAL A 13 -25.04 2.43 6.41
CA VAL A 13 -25.58 1.75 5.21
C VAL A 13 -25.21 2.60 4.00
N ASP A 14 -24.56 1.98 3.02
CA ASP A 14 -24.31 2.63 1.74
C ASP A 14 -25.64 2.77 0.99
N PRO A 15 -26.09 4.00 0.65
CA PRO A 15 -27.42 4.20 0.07
C PRO A 15 -27.54 3.69 -1.38
N ARG A 16 -26.42 3.47 -2.08
CA ARG A 16 -26.42 3.03 -3.48
C ARG A 16 -26.39 1.51 -3.60
N THR A 17 -25.71 0.82 -2.66
CA THR A 17 -25.55 -0.65 -2.72
C THR A 17 -26.34 -1.38 -1.64
N GLY A 18 -26.79 -0.70 -0.60
CA GLY A 18 -27.39 -1.30 0.60
C GLY A 18 -26.37 -2.01 1.51
N ALA A 19 -25.09 -1.97 1.17
CA ALA A 19 -24.07 -2.64 1.96
C ALA A 19 -23.88 -1.97 3.33
N THR A 20 -23.68 -2.80 4.36
CA THR A 20 -23.25 -2.30 5.66
C THR A 20 -21.76 -2.02 5.63
N VAL A 21 -21.39 -0.76 5.84
CA VAL A 21 -20.02 -0.29 5.96
C VAL A 21 -19.75 0.03 7.42
N ARG A 22 -18.71 -0.54 8.00
CA ARG A 22 -18.25 -0.22 9.34
C ARG A 22 -17.20 0.87 9.27
N GLN A 23 -17.45 2.02 9.88
CA GLN A 23 -16.43 3.00 10.19
C GLN A 23 -15.68 2.54 11.44
N VAL A 24 -14.37 2.38 11.36
CA VAL A 24 -13.52 1.85 12.44
C VAL A 24 -13.04 2.96 13.36
N THR A 25 -12.64 4.09 12.78
CA THR A 25 -12.14 5.27 13.50
C THR A 25 -13.08 6.47 13.31
N ASN A 26 -13.20 7.30 14.34
CA ASN A 26 -14.03 8.51 14.31
C ASN A 26 -13.38 9.62 15.16
N HIS A 27 -12.12 9.93 14.86
CA HIS A 27 -11.37 11.00 15.53
C HIS A 27 -11.18 12.18 14.57
N PRO A 28 -11.17 13.44 15.04
CA PRO A 28 -11.01 14.63 14.18
C PRO A 28 -9.58 14.81 13.62
N SER A 29 -8.78 13.77 13.57
CA SER A 29 -7.47 13.72 12.94
C SER A 29 -7.43 12.70 11.82
N ILE A 30 -6.43 12.78 10.95
CA ILE A 30 -6.17 11.83 9.88
C ILE A 30 -5.95 10.43 10.47
N ASN A 31 -6.64 9.43 9.91
CA ASN A 31 -6.42 8.02 10.13
C ASN A 31 -6.41 7.32 8.76
N HIS A 32 -5.37 6.53 8.46
CA HIS A 32 -5.30 5.75 7.25
C HIS A 32 -4.65 4.39 7.52
N HIS A 33 -5.06 3.36 6.79
CA HIS A 33 -4.42 2.04 6.88
C HIS A 33 -3.14 2.01 6.03
N PRO A 34 -2.29 0.97 6.15
CA PRO A 34 -1.14 0.76 5.26
C PRO A 34 -1.55 0.73 3.78
N PHE A 35 -0.58 0.88 2.89
CA PHE A 35 -0.83 0.94 1.46
C PHE A 35 -1.51 -0.35 0.93
N TYR A 36 -2.28 -0.29 -0.15
CA TYR A 36 -3.23 -1.32 -0.62
C TYR A 36 -2.67 -2.75 -0.76
N TYR A 37 -1.37 -2.93 -1.00
CA TYR A 37 -0.74 -4.26 -1.06
C TYR A 37 -0.07 -4.68 0.23
N LEU A 38 -0.01 -3.80 1.24
CA LEU A 38 0.52 -4.10 2.56
C LEU A 38 -0.57 -4.65 3.48
N PRO A 39 -0.24 -5.54 4.42
CA PRO A 39 -1.24 -6.06 5.34
C PRO A 39 -1.76 -4.96 6.26
N ALA A 40 -3.08 -4.81 6.34
CA ALA A 40 -3.73 -3.99 7.34
C ALA A 40 -4.15 -4.79 8.59
N TYR A 41 -4.06 -6.11 8.53
CA TYR A 41 -4.43 -7.02 9.61
C TYR A 41 -3.28 -8.00 9.91
N ASP A 42 -3.25 -8.52 11.14
CA ASP A 42 -2.47 -9.72 11.41
C ASP A 42 -3.14 -10.96 10.81
N ASN A 43 -2.36 -12.03 10.64
CA ASN A 43 -2.85 -13.27 10.02
C ASN A 43 -3.99 -13.93 10.79
N THR A 44 -4.12 -13.66 12.09
CA THR A 44 -5.14 -14.24 12.97
C THR A 44 -6.40 -13.39 13.06
N MET A 45 -6.43 -12.23 12.36
CA MET A 45 -7.54 -11.28 12.42
C MET A 45 -7.82 -10.73 13.83
N THR A 46 -6.81 -10.70 14.69
CA THR A 46 -6.96 -10.18 16.06
C THR A 46 -6.82 -8.66 16.12
N ARG A 47 -6.09 -8.07 15.15
CA ARG A 47 -5.87 -6.63 15.08
C ARG A 47 -6.06 -6.11 13.66
N LEU A 48 -6.58 -4.88 13.58
CA LEU A 48 -6.55 -4.05 12.38
C LEU A 48 -5.61 -2.87 12.65
N PHE A 49 -4.54 -2.74 11.88
CA PHE A 49 -3.51 -1.72 12.03
C PHE A 49 -3.80 -0.50 11.18
N PHE A 50 -3.45 0.66 11.70
CA PHE A 50 -3.58 1.93 10.99
C PHE A 50 -2.59 2.97 11.54
N VAL A 51 -2.36 4.02 10.77
CA VAL A 51 -1.67 5.22 11.21
C VAL A 51 -2.70 6.25 11.67
N SER A 52 -2.44 6.93 12.77
CA SER A 52 -3.30 7.98 13.29
C SER A 52 -2.49 9.20 13.72
N HIS A 53 -2.97 10.39 13.36
CA HIS A 53 -2.39 11.68 13.74
C HIS A 53 -2.99 12.25 15.04
N ARG A 54 -3.76 11.47 15.80
CA ARG A 54 -4.48 11.93 17.03
C ARG A 54 -3.58 12.42 18.15
N THR A 55 -2.30 12.11 18.11
CA THR A 55 -1.29 12.60 19.07
C THR A 55 -0.55 13.84 18.59
N GLY A 56 -0.99 14.46 17.48
CA GLY A 56 -0.35 15.60 16.83
C GLY A 56 0.74 15.21 15.82
N ARG A 57 0.98 13.91 15.62
CA ARG A 57 1.92 13.35 14.64
C ARG A 57 1.49 11.95 14.23
N PRO A 58 2.02 11.39 13.13
CA PRO A 58 1.73 10.02 12.74
C PRO A 58 2.31 9.03 13.75
N GLU A 59 1.46 8.12 14.22
CA GLU A 59 1.81 6.99 15.11
C GLU A 59 1.04 5.77 14.66
N VAL A 60 1.60 4.58 14.89
CA VAL A 60 0.91 3.31 14.61
C VAL A 60 -0.07 3.00 15.73
N TRP A 61 -1.27 2.66 15.33
CA TRP A 61 -2.37 2.22 16.17
C TRP A 61 -2.94 0.90 15.67
N CYS A 62 -3.67 0.22 16.50
CA CYS A 62 -4.53 -0.88 16.05
C CYS A 62 -5.88 -0.85 16.74
N GLU A 63 -6.86 -1.44 16.07
CA GLU A 63 -8.10 -1.88 16.69
C GLU A 63 -7.93 -3.33 17.16
N VAL A 64 -8.30 -3.61 18.41
CA VAL A 64 -8.47 -4.98 18.92
C VAL A 64 -9.81 -5.49 18.40
N ARG A 65 -9.80 -6.39 17.42
CA ARG A 65 -10.99 -6.81 16.67
C ARG A 65 -12.12 -7.37 17.53
N ALA A 66 -11.77 -8.07 18.63
CA ALA A 66 -12.76 -8.69 19.51
C ALA A 66 -13.60 -7.67 20.30
N THR A 67 -13.04 -6.52 20.63
CA THR A 67 -13.67 -5.50 21.49
C THR A 67 -13.95 -4.18 20.78
N GLY A 68 -13.26 -3.93 19.64
CA GLY A 68 -13.29 -2.65 18.95
C GLY A 68 -12.47 -1.55 19.65
N GLU A 69 -11.78 -1.87 20.73
CA GLU A 69 -10.93 -0.93 21.46
C GLU A 69 -9.69 -0.56 20.65
N LEU A 70 -9.26 0.69 20.77
CA LEU A 70 -8.10 1.20 20.05
C LEU A 70 -6.85 1.20 20.94
N GLN A 71 -5.72 0.82 20.39
CA GLN A 71 -4.44 0.73 21.08
C GLN A 71 -3.37 1.48 20.32
N GLN A 72 -2.69 2.43 21.00
CA GLN A 72 -1.48 3.06 20.47
C GLN A 72 -0.30 2.09 20.59
N LEU A 73 0.40 1.86 19.47
CA LEU A 73 1.51 0.91 19.39
C LEU A 73 2.87 1.60 19.42
N THR A 74 2.98 2.81 18.87
CA THR A 74 4.24 3.58 18.85
C THR A 74 4.12 4.91 19.58
N ARG A 75 5.28 5.43 20.00
CA ARG A 75 5.46 6.81 20.49
C ARG A 75 6.72 7.39 19.88
N HIS A 76 6.81 7.30 18.56
CA HIS A 76 8.01 7.53 17.79
C HIS A 76 8.00 8.89 17.09
N ALA A 77 9.00 9.74 17.39
CA ALA A 77 9.13 11.01 16.69
C ALA A 77 9.69 10.77 15.27
N GLY A 78 8.96 11.27 14.25
CA GLY A 78 9.44 11.21 12.87
C GLY A 78 9.11 9.92 12.11
N LEU A 79 8.17 9.13 12.60
CA LEU A 79 7.66 7.95 11.89
C LEU A 79 7.22 8.33 10.48
N ALA A 80 7.75 7.61 9.49
CA ALA A 80 7.34 7.74 8.08
C ALA A 80 6.05 6.93 7.87
N GLU A 81 4.92 7.60 7.78
CA GLU A 81 3.59 6.99 7.86
C GLU A 81 3.33 5.89 6.80
N TRP A 82 3.89 6.04 5.60
CA TRP A 82 3.73 5.05 4.53
C TRP A 82 4.71 3.87 4.62
N SER A 83 5.68 3.92 5.54
CA SER A 83 6.64 2.83 5.74
C SER A 83 6.10 1.70 6.62
N VAL A 84 4.94 1.89 7.24
CA VAL A 84 4.36 0.97 8.22
C VAL A 84 4.00 -0.37 7.58
N HIS A 85 4.57 -1.44 8.11
CA HIS A 85 4.28 -2.81 7.69
C HIS A 85 4.09 -3.72 8.90
N PRO A 86 2.85 -4.11 9.23
CA PRO A 86 2.58 -5.13 10.22
C PRO A 86 3.17 -6.48 9.80
N ALA A 87 3.88 -7.15 10.70
CA ALA A 87 4.40 -8.49 10.46
C ALA A 87 3.25 -9.50 10.33
N HIS A 88 3.43 -10.49 9.48
CA HIS A 88 2.42 -11.51 9.20
C HIS A 88 2.14 -12.39 10.43
N ASP A 89 3.14 -12.56 11.30
CA ASP A 89 3.02 -13.33 12.56
C ASP A 89 2.21 -12.63 13.66
N GLY A 90 1.86 -11.35 13.47
CA GLY A 90 1.12 -10.54 14.44
C GLY A 90 1.89 -10.18 15.70
N ARG A 91 3.22 -10.32 15.72
CA ARG A 91 4.07 -10.01 16.88
C ARG A 91 4.74 -8.65 16.81
N HIS A 92 4.98 -8.15 15.59
CA HIS A 92 5.72 -6.91 15.37
C HIS A 92 5.02 -6.02 14.35
N VAL A 93 5.33 -4.73 14.42
CA VAL A 93 5.10 -3.79 13.32
C VAL A 93 6.43 -3.14 12.98
N PHE A 94 6.75 -3.08 11.70
CA PHE A 94 7.95 -2.45 11.18
C PHE A 94 7.62 -1.07 10.59
N PHE A 95 8.52 -0.14 10.74
CA PHE A 95 8.42 1.21 10.17
C PHE A 95 9.80 1.85 10.05
N SER A 96 9.90 2.95 9.33
CA SER A 96 11.16 3.73 9.23
C SER A 96 10.94 5.16 9.69
N ASP A 97 12.04 5.82 10.02
CA ASP A 97 12.16 7.26 10.24
C ASP A 97 13.36 7.84 9.46
N THR A 98 13.79 9.03 9.82
CA THR A 98 14.95 9.68 9.20
C THR A 98 16.30 9.07 9.61
N GLY A 99 16.34 8.31 10.70
CA GLY A 99 17.57 7.75 11.31
C GLY A 99 17.72 6.26 11.14
N GLY A 100 16.65 5.56 10.74
CA GLY A 100 16.71 4.11 10.61
C GLY A 100 15.41 3.40 10.36
N GLY A 101 15.49 2.10 10.43
CA GLY A 101 14.38 1.16 10.43
C GLY A 101 14.14 0.60 11.83
N TRP A 102 12.88 0.51 12.20
CA TRP A 102 12.44 0.17 13.55
C TRP A 102 11.41 -0.96 13.52
N ARG A 103 11.35 -1.69 14.61
CA ARG A 103 10.21 -2.57 14.89
C ARG A 103 9.66 -2.32 16.29
N VAL A 104 8.36 -2.50 16.49
CA VAL A 104 7.71 -2.52 17.80
C VAL A 104 7.21 -3.91 18.10
N ASP A 105 7.52 -4.44 19.27
CA ASP A 105 6.98 -5.69 19.81
C ASP A 105 5.57 -5.43 20.36
N LEU A 106 4.57 -6.11 19.83
CA LEU A 106 3.16 -5.88 20.16
C LEU A 106 2.75 -6.42 21.54
N SER A 107 3.57 -7.27 22.17
CA SER A 107 3.32 -7.76 23.51
C SER A 107 3.83 -6.82 24.59
N THR A 108 4.95 -6.19 24.35
CA THR A 108 5.66 -5.35 25.32
C THR A 108 5.53 -3.84 25.03
N GLY A 109 5.30 -3.47 23.77
CA GLY A 109 5.35 -2.08 23.30
C GLY A 109 6.79 -1.54 23.17
N LYS A 110 7.80 -2.42 23.24
CA LYS A 110 9.20 -2.01 23.11
C LYS A 110 9.53 -1.73 21.64
N GLU A 111 10.05 -0.55 21.36
CA GLU A 111 10.63 -0.20 20.07
C GLU A 111 12.11 -0.57 20.01
N GLU A 112 12.55 -1.11 18.88
CA GLU A 112 13.92 -1.51 18.61
C GLU A 112 14.36 -1.04 17.23
N CYS A 113 15.53 -0.39 17.18
CA CYS A 113 16.16 -0.02 15.91
C CYS A 113 16.84 -1.26 15.30
N VAL A 114 16.36 -1.73 14.16
CA VAL A 114 16.91 -2.91 13.45
C VAL A 114 17.81 -2.54 12.27
N LEU A 115 17.75 -1.29 11.82
CA LEU A 115 18.59 -0.75 10.76
C LEU A 115 18.91 0.71 11.08
N ARG A 116 20.19 1.08 11.13
CA ARG A 116 20.61 2.49 11.24
C ARG A 116 21.03 2.99 9.86
N PHE A 117 20.57 4.17 9.52
CA PHE A 117 21.06 4.89 8.35
C PHE A 117 22.34 5.65 8.73
N ASP A 118 23.29 5.72 7.80
CA ASP A 118 24.49 6.53 8.00
C ASP A 118 24.13 8.02 8.14
N PRO A 119 24.86 8.80 8.96
CA PRO A 119 24.68 10.23 9.04
C PRO A 119 24.79 10.87 7.64
N GLY A 120 23.78 11.65 7.25
CA GLY A 120 23.68 12.24 5.91
C GLY A 120 22.90 11.42 4.89
N THR A 121 22.50 10.18 5.21
CA THR A 121 21.42 9.50 4.48
C THR A 121 20.13 10.30 4.67
N GLY A 122 19.50 10.64 3.59
CA GLY A 122 18.27 11.41 3.61
C GLY A 122 17.10 10.64 4.21
N ARG A 123 15.96 11.31 4.30
CA ARG A 123 14.70 10.72 4.76
C ARG A 123 14.37 9.46 3.98
N ALA A 124 13.75 8.49 4.64
CA ALA A 124 13.04 7.42 3.94
C ALA A 124 12.22 8.04 2.80
N ALA A 125 12.33 7.48 1.61
CA ALA A 125 11.64 8.00 0.43
C ALA A 125 10.13 8.06 0.70
N GLY A 126 9.48 9.20 0.52
CA GLY A 126 8.06 9.24 0.77
C GLY A 126 7.40 10.59 0.95
N THR A 127 7.84 11.62 0.26
CA THR A 127 7.16 12.92 0.39
C THR A 127 6.46 13.42 -0.87
N VAL A 128 6.75 12.86 -2.03
CA VAL A 128 6.08 13.25 -3.27
C VAL A 128 5.37 12.05 -3.86
N GLY A 129 4.05 12.14 -3.96
CA GLY A 129 3.23 11.00 -4.33
C GLY A 129 3.16 9.96 -3.22
N ALA A 130 3.34 10.41 -2.01
CA ALA A 130 3.06 9.82 -0.70
C ALA A 130 3.51 8.37 -0.48
N ALA A 131 3.15 7.42 -1.31
CA ALA A 131 3.42 6.01 -1.07
C ALA A 131 4.79 5.52 -1.56
N MET A 132 5.68 6.39 -2.00
CA MET A 132 7.02 5.99 -2.47
C MET A 132 7.93 5.46 -1.35
N GLY A 133 7.61 5.75 -0.09
CA GLY A 133 8.34 5.28 1.10
C GLY A 133 7.82 3.98 1.70
N THR A 134 6.96 3.25 1.00
CA THR A 134 6.48 1.95 1.48
C THR A 134 7.64 0.98 1.65
N THR A 135 7.59 0.21 2.73
CA THR A 135 8.50 -0.90 2.99
C THR A 135 7.77 -2.23 2.82
N THR A 136 8.47 -3.34 2.75
CA THR A 136 7.84 -4.64 2.63
C THR A 136 8.58 -5.73 3.38
N LEU A 137 7.85 -6.59 4.11
CA LEU A 137 8.36 -7.82 4.67
C LEU A 137 8.16 -8.98 3.70
N SER A 138 9.09 -9.93 3.73
CA SER A 138 8.87 -11.22 3.08
C SER A 138 7.75 -11.99 3.80
N HIS A 139 7.14 -12.97 3.12
CA HIS A 139 6.00 -13.74 3.63
C HIS A 139 6.28 -14.49 4.95
N ASP A 140 7.55 -14.72 5.27
CA ASP A 140 8.06 -15.37 6.48
C ASP A 140 8.58 -14.37 7.53
N ASP A 141 8.38 -13.06 7.31
CA ASP A 141 8.83 -11.94 8.14
C ASP A 141 10.35 -11.87 8.35
N ARG A 142 11.12 -12.68 7.64
CA ARG A 142 12.57 -12.76 7.81
C ARG A 142 13.32 -11.61 7.15
N TYR A 143 12.88 -11.20 5.98
CA TYR A 143 13.54 -10.13 5.23
C TYR A 143 12.65 -8.90 5.10
N TRP A 144 13.24 -7.74 5.32
CA TRP A 144 12.56 -6.46 5.24
C TRP A 144 13.24 -5.56 4.23
N ALA A 145 12.54 -5.16 3.18
CA ALA A 145 13.04 -4.26 2.15
C ALA A 145 12.64 -2.82 2.45
N VAL A 146 13.63 -1.93 2.50
CA VAL A 146 13.49 -0.53 2.91
C VAL A 146 14.11 0.38 1.86
N PRO A 147 13.33 1.18 1.14
CA PRO A 147 13.87 2.22 0.27
C PRO A 147 14.25 3.45 1.11
N VAL A 148 15.42 4.02 0.83
CA VAL A 148 15.94 5.20 1.52
C VAL A 148 16.40 6.22 0.49
N LYS A 149 15.99 7.48 0.65
CA LYS A 149 16.48 8.57 -0.20
C LYS A 149 17.81 9.11 0.33
N VAL A 150 18.80 9.21 -0.55
CA VAL A 150 20.13 9.73 -0.24
C VAL A 150 20.50 10.80 -1.27
N GLY A 151 20.35 12.06 -0.92
CA GLY A 151 20.52 13.14 -1.88
C GLY A 151 19.61 12.99 -3.11
N PRO A 152 20.16 12.93 -4.35
CA PRO A 152 19.36 12.80 -5.57
C PRO A 152 18.96 11.34 -5.87
N VAL A 153 19.57 10.35 -5.21
CA VAL A 153 19.34 8.92 -5.48
C VAL A 153 18.54 8.26 -4.38
N GLN A 154 18.04 7.07 -4.69
CA GLN A 154 17.39 6.18 -3.74
C GLN A 154 18.17 4.87 -3.65
N ARG A 155 18.24 4.32 -2.45
CA ARG A 155 18.87 3.03 -2.15
C ARG A 155 17.84 2.07 -1.63
N LEU A 156 17.88 0.82 -2.07
CA LEU A 156 17.07 -0.26 -1.52
C LEU A 156 17.96 -1.14 -0.64
N PHE A 157 17.59 -1.20 0.62
CA PHE A 157 18.22 -2.12 1.58
C PHE A 157 17.33 -3.33 1.80
N VAL A 158 17.95 -4.49 2.00
CA VAL A 158 17.29 -5.68 2.53
C VAL A 158 17.91 -6.00 3.87
N VAL A 159 17.06 -6.05 4.90
CA VAL A 159 17.42 -6.36 6.28
C VAL A 159 17.06 -7.80 6.58
N ASP A 160 18.00 -8.63 7.02
CA ASP A 160 17.69 -9.90 7.71
C ASP A 160 17.28 -9.57 9.14
N THR A 161 15.99 -9.64 9.44
CA THR A 161 15.42 -9.22 10.73
C THR A 161 15.83 -10.10 11.89
N GLN A 162 16.29 -11.32 11.62
CA GLN A 162 16.81 -12.26 12.62
C GLN A 162 18.29 -12.07 12.88
N ALA A 163 19.07 -11.89 11.82
CA ALA A 163 20.52 -11.69 11.93
C ALA A 163 20.93 -10.24 12.26
N GLY A 164 20.00 -9.28 12.14
CA GLY A 164 20.27 -7.85 12.36
C GLY A 164 21.28 -7.26 11.37
N ARG A 165 21.33 -7.81 10.15
CA ARG A 165 22.21 -7.36 9.06
C ARG A 165 21.41 -6.77 7.92
N ALA A 166 21.91 -5.66 7.37
CA ALA A 166 21.33 -4.98 6.23
C ALA A 166 22.33 -4.93 5.08
N GLU A 167 21.85 -5.16 3.87
CA GLU A 167 22.62 -5.07 2.65
C GLU A 167 21.93 -4.10 1.68
N MET A 168 22.70 -3.18 1.09
CA MET A 168 22.22 -2.34 0.00
C MET A 168 22.27 -3.17 -1.29
N ILE A 169 21.12 -3.43 -1.87
CA ILE A 169 21.00 -4.27 -3.06
C ILE A 169 20.83 -3.48 -4.36
N LEU A 170 20.48 -2.20 -4.26
CA LEU A 170 20.24 -1.36 -5.43
C LEU A 170 20.42 0.12 -5.09
N GLU A 171 21.01 0.88 -6.00
CA GLU A 171 21.01 2.35 -5.99
C GLU A 171 20.58 2.84 -7.37
N ARG A 172 19.63 3.77 -7.43
CA ARG A 172 19.19 4.46 -8.65
C ARG A 172 18.38 5.73 -8.33
N ASP A 173 17.99 6.46 -9.36
CA ASP A 173 17.23 7.73 -9.24
C ASP A 173 15.80 7.54 -8.67
N THR A 174 15.16 6.41 -8.97
CA THR A 174 13.79 6.13 -8.52
C THR A 174 13.62 4.68 -8.08
N ILE A 175 13.24 4.48 -6.82
CA ILE A 175 12.83 3.21 -6.25
C ILE A 175 11.60 3.46 -5.40
N GLY A 176 10.46 2.91 -5.81
CA GLY A 176 9.21 3.02 -5.06
C GLY A 176 8.50 1.69 -4.94
N HIS A 177 7.55 1.61 -4.03
CA HIS A 177 6.64 0.48 -3.89
C HIS A 177 7.33 -0.91 -3.92
N PRO A 178 8.42 -1.16 -3.15
CA PRO A 178 8.99 -2.49 -3.13
C PRO A 178 7.96 -3.49 -2.57
N GLU A 179 7.94 -4.68 -3.14
CA GLU A 179 7.09 -5.77 -2.65
C GLU A 179 7.79 -7.10 -2.87
N PHE A 180 7.97 -7.89 -1.79
CA PHE A 180 8.39 -9.27 -1.90
C PHE A 180 7.33 -10.11 -2.59
N HIS A 181 7.76 -11.09 -3.36
CA HIS A 181 6.84 -12.08 -3.88
C HIS A 181 6.20 -12.88 -2.72
N PRO A 182 4.86 -13.11 -2.73
CA PRO A 182 4.13 -13.64 -1.59
C PRO A 182 4.46 -15.09 -1.21
N ALA A 183 5.31 -15.79 -1.99
CA ALA A 183 5.75 -17.15 -1.71
C ALA A 183 7.24 -17.37 -1.98
N ASP A 184 7.99 -16.34 -2.40
CA ASP A 184 9.43 -16.43 -2.70
C ASP A 184 10.16 -15.25 -2.08
N ASN A 185 10.76 -15.46 -0.90
CA ASN A 185 11.49 -14.43 -0.16
C ASN A 185 12.82 -14.02 -0.82
N THR A 186 13.16 -14.59 -1.99
CA THR A 186 14.32 -14.20 -2.79
C THR A 186 13.97 -13.20 -3.90
N LEU A 187 12.70 -12.99 -4.19
CA LEU A 187 12.23 -12.18 -5.31
C LEU A 187 11.45 -10.96 -4.83
N LEU A 188 11.79 -9.80 -5.41
CA LEU A 188 11.08 -8.54 -5.21
C LEU A 188 10.67 -7.95 -6.56
N ARG A 189 9.60 -7.17 -6.53
CA ARG A 189 9.32 -6.15 -7.52
C ARG A 189 9.49 -4.77 -6.91
N TYR A 190 9.75 -3.76 -7.73
CA TYR A 190 9.74 -2.37 -7.32
C TYR A 190 9.32 -1.46 -8.47
N ALA A 191 8.84 -0.27 -8.13
CA ALA A 191 8.50 0.76 -9.09
C ALA A 191 9.72 1.63 -9.40
N GLY A 192 10.08 1.72 -10.68
CA GLY A 192 10.99 2.71 -11.23
C GLY A 192 10.25 3.97 -11.69
N PRO A 193 10.88 4.83 -12.51
CA PRO A 193 10.25 5.99 -13.11
C PRO A 193 9.12 5.56 -14.07
N TYR A 194 8.12 6.43 -14.29
CA TYR A 194 6.90 6.04 -15.00
C TYR A 194 7.09 5.63 -16.46
N HIS A 195 8.17 6.03 -17.11
CA HIS A 195 8.50 5.56 -18.47
C HIS A 195 9.09 4.13 -18.50
N SER A 196 9.57 3.63 -17.35
CA SER A 196 10.07 2.28 -17.15
C SER A 196 9.73 1.80 -15.75
N ARG A 197 8.43 1.50 -15.54
CA ARG A 197 7.83 1.46 -14.21
C ARG A 197 8.08 0.16 -13.45
N ILE A 198 7.91 -1.01 -14.06
CA ILE A 198 7.82 -2.29 -13.36
C ILE A 198 9.14 -3.04 -13.45
N TRP A 199 9.83 -3.17 -12.34
CA TRP A 199 11.11 -3.87 -12.22
C TRP A 199 11.00 -5.07 -11.29
N ILE A 200 11.82 -6.08 -11.55
CA ILE A 200 12.06 -7.20 -10.64
C ILE A 200 13.54 -7.32 -10.33
N ILE A 201 13.84 -7.79 -9.11
CA ILE A 201 15.20 -7.95 -8.60
C ILE A 201 15.20 -9.07 -7.55
N ARG A 202 16.30 -9.77 -7.42
CA ARG A 202 16.50 -10.67 -6.29
C ARG A 202 16.98 -9.90 -5.07
N ARG A 203 16.68 -10.41 -3.86
CA ARG A 203 17.08 -9.78 -2.60
C ARG A 203 18.60 -9.65 -2.39
N ASP A 204 19.41 -10.31 -3.20
CA ASP A 204 20.87 -10.16 -3.26
C ASP A 204 21.34 -9.14 -4.30
N GLY A 205 20.42 -8.43 -4.94
CA GLY A 205 20.68 -7.45 -5.99
C GLY A 205 20.84 -8.05 -7.40
N SER A 206 20.91 -9.36 -7.52
CA SER A 206 21.05 -10.01 -8.83
C SER A 206 19.73 -10.01 -9.63
N GLY A 207 19.81 -10.23 -10.93
CA GLY A 207 18.65 -10.39 -11.81
C GLY A 207 17.79 -9.13 -11.96
N ASN A 208 18.34 -7.94 -11.67
CA ASN A 208 17.61 -6.68 -11.83
C ASN A 208 17.26 -6.44 -13.29
N ARG A 209 15.96 -6.44 -13.61
CA ARG A 209 15.45 -6.23 -14.98
C ARG A 209 14.08 -5.59 -15.02
N LEU A 210 13.82 -4.91 -16.13
CA LEU A 210 12.47 -4.39 -16.44
C LEU A 210 11.54 -5.58 -16.75
N ALA A 211 10.37 -5.61 -16.09
CA ALA A 211 9.36 -6.64 -16.30
C ALA A 211 8.33 -6.27 -17.37
N TYR A 212 8.15 -4.97 -17.63
CA TYR A 212 7.21 -4.48 -18.63
C TYR A 212 7.75 -3.25 -19.34
N VAL A 213 7.73 -3.27 -20.67
CA VAL A 213 8.03 -2.12 -21.52
C VAL A 213 6.74 -1.40 -21.83
N ARG A 214 6.59 -0.19 -21.32
CA ARG A 214 5.43 0.70 -21.55
C ARG A 214 5.24 0.93 -23.07
N LYS A 215 3.99 0.88 -23.51
CA LYS A 215 3.63 1.16 -24.91
C LYS A 215 3.13 2.59 -25.05
N GLY A 216 3.86 3.39 -25.83
CA GLY A 216 3.48 4.78 -26.03
C GLY A 216 3.33 5.56 -24.73
N THR A 217 2.22 6.24 -24.57
CA THR A 217 1.87 7.09 -23.42
C THR A 217 1.06 6.39 -22.34
N GLU A 218 1.01 5.05 -22.31
CA GLU A 218 0.27 4.30 -21.26
C GLU A 218 0.65 4.78 -19.87
N TRP A 219 -0.35 5.01 -19.02
CA TRP A 219 -0.11 5.32 -17.63
C TRP A 219 -0.16 4.04 -16.78
N ILE A 220 1.02 3.49 -16.52
CA ILE A 220 1.21 2.24 -15.75
C ILE A 220 1.59 2.60 -14.32
N VAL A 221 0.79 2.15 -13.36
CA VAL A 221 0.95 2.45 -11.92
C VAL A 221 0.34 1.34 -11.05
N HIS A 222 0.62 1.38 -9.75
CA HIS A 222 0.00 0.54 -8.72
C HIS A 222 0.11 -0.96 -9.01
N GLU A 223 1.33 -1.42 -8.90
CA GLU A 223 1.70 -2.81 -9.10
C GLU A 223 1.44 -3.64 -7.83
N THR A 224 1.10 -4.92 -7.99
CA THR A 224 1.10 -5.94 -6.92
C THR A 224 1.29 -7.34 -7.50
N TRP A 225 1.82 -8.27 -6.69
CA TRP A 225 1.91 -9.67 -7.08
C TRP A 225 0.53 -10.35 -7.02
N ARG A 226 0.26 -11.24 -7.97
CA ARG A 226 -0.85 -12.19 -7.84
C ARG A 226 -0.37 -13.42 -7.06
N PRO A 227 -0.87 -13.67 -5.84
CA PRO A 227 -0.51 -14.84 -5.05
C PRO A 227 -0.73 -16.15 -5.82
N GLY A 228 0.19 -17.11 -5.62
CA GLY A 228 0.15 -18.40 -6.30
C GLY A 228 0.59 -18.38 -7.76
N SER A 229 1.19 -17.29 -8.23
CA SER A 229 1.71 -17.17 -9.61
C SER A 229 2.92 -16.26 -9.67
N ARG A 230 3.55 -16.18 -10.83
CA ARG A 230 4.63 -15.24 -11.13
C ARG A 230 4.13 -14.05 -11.96
N GLU A 231 2.91 -13.63 -11.70
CA GLU A 231 2.23 -12.54 -12.41
C GLU A 231 2.20 -11.28 -11.56
N ILE A 232 2.54 -10.14 -12.15
CA ILE A 232 2.35 -8.81 -11.58
C ILE A 232 1.07 -8.23 -12.17
N ILE A 233 0.17 -7.76 -11.31
CA ILE A 233 -1.00 -6.99 -11.69
C ILE A 233 -0.65 -5.50 -11.58
N THR A 234 -1.08 -4.70 -12.55
CA THR A 234 -0.86 -3.24 -12.55
C THR A 234 -2.05 -2.50 -13.13
N ALA A 235 -2.33 -1.33 -12.62
CA ALA A 235 -3.29 -0.44 -13.26
C ALA A 235 -2.68 0.17 -14.54
N ARG A 236 -3.47 0.14 -15.62
CA ARG A 236 -3.25 0.90 -16.84
C ARG A 236 -4.37 1.94 -16.94
N TRP A 237 -4.17 3.04 -16.26
CA TRP A 237 -5.18 4.09 -16.16
C TRP A 237 -5.47 4.76 -17.51
N PRO A 238 -6.74 5.07 -17.82
CA PRO A 238 -7.99 4.67 -17.14
C PRO A 238 -8.58 3.35 -17.68
N HIS A 239 -7.80 2.55 -18.40
CA HIS A 239 -8.24 1.44 -19.23
C HIS A 239 -8.29 0.08 -18.51
N GLY A 240 -8.18 0.06 -17.19
CA GLY A 240 -8.27 -1.13 -16.35
C GLY A 240 -6.93 -1.65 -15.85
N CYS A 241 -6.84 -2.96 -15.63
CA CYS A 241 -5.64 -3.61 -15.12
C CYS A 241 -5.06 -4.59 -16.14
N LEU A 242 -3.73 -4.71 -16.11
CA LEU A 242 -2.97 -5.72 -16.83
C LEU A 242 -2.39 -6.74 -15.86
N GLY A 243 -2.31 -8.00 -16.28
CA GLY A 243 -1.50 -9.03 -15.66
C GLY A 243 -0.28 -9.31 -16.53
N ILE A 244 0.90 -9.33 -15.95
CA ILE A 244 2.18 -9.48 -16.63
C ILE A 244 2.90 -10.68 -16.02
N ASP A 245 2.99 -11.76 -16.76
CA ASP A 245 3.79 -12.92 -16.37
C ASP A 245 5.27 -12.61 -16.57
N ILE A 246 6.02 -12.64 -15.46
CA ILE A 246 7.43 -12.20 -15.47
C ILE A 246 8.41 -13.21 -16.11
N ASP A 247 8.01 -14.45 -16.28
CA ASP A 247 8.87 -15.50 -16.89
C ASP A 247 8.67 -15.58 -18.40
N THR A 248 7.43 -15.44 -18.86
CA THR A 248 7.09 -15.53 -20.29
C THR A 248 6.97 -14.17 -20.97
N GLY A 249 6.77 -13.09 -20.21
CA GLY A 249 6.48 -11.76 -20.74
C GLY A 249 5.06 -11.63 -21.32
N ILE A 250 4.19 -12.64 -21.14
CA ILE A 250 2.81 -12.59 -21.62
C ILE A 250 2.05 -11.54 -20.80
N VAL A 251 1.34 -10.67 -21.53
CA VAL A 251 0.49 -9.63 -20.96
C VAL A 251 -0.97 -9.93 -21.26
N ARG A 252 -1.81 -9.99 -20.24
CA ARG A 252 -3.26 -10.16 -20.38
C ARG A 252 -4.01 -8.99 -19.78
N ARG A 253 -5.25 -8.76 -20.22
CA ARG A 253 -6.15 -7.83 -19.60
C ARG A 253 -6.86 -8.51 -18.42
N VAL A 254 -6.87 -7.84 -17.26
CA VAL A 254 -7.53 -8.32 -16.04
C VAL A 254 -8.92 -7.70 -15.88
N CYS A 255 -9.02 -6.39 -16.13
CA CYS A 255 -10.31 -5.67 -16.16
C CYS A 255 -10.25 -4.51 -17.16
N SER A 256 -11.39 -3.88 -17.44
CA SER A 256 -11.51 -2.80 -18.43
C SER A 256 -12.15 -1.51 -17.89
N PHE A 257 -12.41 -1.43 -16.57
CA PHE A 257 -12.90 -0.22 -15.93
C PHE A 257 -11.72 0.56 -15.29
N ASN A 258 -11.97 1.77 -14.87
CA ASN A 258 -10.97 2.71 -14.33
C ASN A 258 -10.47 2.35 -12.92
N ALA A 259 -9.98 1.11 -12.74
CA ALA A 259 -9.35 0.65 -11.51
C ALA A 259 -8.07 1.43 -11.21
N TRP A 260 -7.90 1.87 -9.94
CA TRP A 260 -6.76 2.67 -9.55
C TRP A 260 -5.78 1.94 -8.62
N HIS A 261 -6.21 1.44 -7.45
CA HIS A 261 -5.40 0.61 -6.55
C HIS A 261 -5.92 -0.84 -6.54
N PRO A 262 -5.38 -1.72 -7.38
CA PRO A 262 -5.84 -3.09 -7.50
C PRO A 262 -5.28 -3.96 -6.37
N ALA A 263 -6.05 -4.19 -5.32
CA ALA A 263 -5.75 -5.15 -4.27
C ALA A 263 -6.18 -6.57 -4.67
N ILE A 264 -5.50 -7.57 -4.14
CA ILE A 264 -5.80 -8.97 -4.44
C ILE A 264 -5.86 -9.80 -3.14
N ASN A 265 -6.79 -10.76 -3.07
CA ASN A 265 -6.91 -11.62 -1.92
C ASN A 265 -5.76 -12.65 -1.85
N ARG A 266 -5.49 -13.23 -0.67
CA ARG A 266 -4.43 -14.22 -0.47
C ARG A 266 -4.48 -15.44 -1.38
N ARG A 267 -5.67 -15.80 -1.87
CA ARG A 267 -5.83 -16.93 -2.79
C ARG A 267 -5.48 -16.57 -4.23
N GLY A 268 -5.25 -15.29 -4.51
CA GLY A 268 -4.99 -14.82 -5.87
C GLY A 268 -6.19 -14.93 -6.81
N THR A 269 -7.41 -15.07 -6.29
CA THR A 269 -8.62 -15.35 -7.09
C THR A 269 -9.54 -14.15 -7.24
N GLN A 270 -9.59 -13.28 -6.25
CA GLN A 270 -10.44 -12.08 -6.26
C GLN A 270 -9.63 -10.82 -6.09
N MET A 271 -10.06 -9.79 -6.75
CA MET A 271 -9.50 -8.44 -6.68
C MET A 271 -10.56 -7.44 -6.23
N CYS A 272 -10.09 -6.41 -5.55
CA CYS A 272 -10.87 -5.23 -5.26
C CYS A 272 -10.06 -4.00 -5.68
N ALA A 273 -10.70 -3.06 -6.35
CA ALA A 273 -10.07 -1.81 -6.71
C ALA A 273 -10.99 -0.62 -6.39
N ASP A 274 -10.41 0.45 -5.93
CA ASP A 274 -11.07 1.75 -5.95
C ASP A 274 -11.11 2.28 -7.38
N THR A 275 -12.04 3.17 -7.62
CA THR A 275 -12.20 3.86 -8.89
C THR A 275 -12.24 5.36 -8.63
N THR A 276 -11.72 6.09 -9.57
CA THR A 276 -11.73 7.54 -9.50
C THR A 276 -12.01 8.06 -10.90
N PHE A 277 -12.74 9.09 -11.00
CA PHE A 277 -13.10 9.81 -12.22
C PHE A 277 -13.55 8.93 -13.43
N PRO A 278 -14.82 8.47 -13.43
CA PRO A 278 -15.78 8.61 -12.35
C PRO A 278 -15.58 7.61 -11.22
N ASP A 279 -16.02 7.98 -10.00
CA ASP A 279 -16.14 7.04 -8.89
C ASP A 279 -17.38 6.15 -9.12
N ILE A 280 -17.12 4.88 -9.47
CA ILE A 280 -18.15 3.83 -9.61
C ILE A 280 -18.15 2.89 -8.40
N GLY A 281 -17.48 3.27 -7.32
CA GLY A 281 -17.37 2.54 -6.06
C GLY A 281 -16.21 1.55 -6.03
N LEU A 282 -16.06 0.87 -4.90
CA LEU A 282 -15.11 -0.23 -4.76
C LEU A 282 -15.61 -1.43 -5.55
N GLN A 283 -14.85 -1.83 -6.57
CA GLN A 283 -15.22 -2.92 -7.47
C GLN A 283 -14.57 -4.22 -7.06
N LEU A 284 -15.37 -5.26 -6.82
CA LEU A 284 -14.92 -6.65 -6.62
C LEU A 284 -15.05 -7.41 -7.94
N PHE A 285 -13.99 -8.09 -8.34
CA PHE A 285 -13.93 -8.83 -9.61
C PHE A 285 -12.98 -10.02 -9.55
N ASP A 286 -13.10 -10.92 -10.51
CA ASP A 286 -12.20 -12.07 -10.63
C ASP A 286 -10.83 -11.64 -11.15
N SER A 287 -9.78 -12.21 -10.59
CA SER A 287 -8.40 -11.93 -11.00
C SER A 287 -7.96 -12.70 -12.25
N LEU A 288 -8.65 -13.78 -12.61
CA LEU A 288 -8.24 -14.70 -13.67
C LEU A 288 -8.91 -14.40 -15.01
N ASP A 289 -10.22 -14.21 -15.03
CA ASP A 289 -10.96 -14.23 -16.28
C ASP A 289 -11.10 -12.88 -16.97
N GLY A 290 -10.96 -11.77 -16.24
CA GLY A 290 -11.08 -10.43 -16.81
C GLY A 290 -12.42 -10.13 -17.50
N VAL A 291 -13.39 -11.04 -17.45
CA VAL A 291 -14.60 -11.08 -18.26
C VAL A 291 -15.87 -10.99 -17.41
N GLY A 292 -15.81 -11.35 -16.12
CA GLY A 292 -16.93 -11.22 -15.19
C GLY A 292 -17.28 -9.76 -14.95
N ALA A 293 -18.59 -9.44 -14.92
CA ALA A 293 -19.02 -8.11 -14.52
C ALA A 293 -18.56 -7.83 -13.08
N PRO A 294 -17.87 -6.71 -12.80
CA PRO A 294 -17.48 -6.35 -11.46
C PRO A 294 -18.73 -6.13 -10.59
N ARG A 295 -18.61 -6.46 -9.30
CA ARG A 295 -19.65 -6.16 -8.31
C ARG A 295 -19.21 -4.97 -7.46
N THR A 296 -20.00 -3.94 -7.38
CA THR A 296 -19.76 -2.81 -6.49
C THR A 296 -20.00 -3.24 -5.04
N LEU A 297 -18.97 -3.13 -4.18
CA LEU A 297 -19.09 -3.42 -2.74
C LEU A 297 -19.78 -2.27 -2.01
N CYS A 298 -19.25 -1.07 -2.16
CA CYS A 298 -19.79 0.17 -1.60
C CYS A 298 -19.16 1.36 -2.30
N PHE A 299 -19.66 2.54 -2.03
CA PHE A 299 -19.06 3.80 -2.46
C PHE A 299 -18.25 4.41 -1.32
N PRO A 300 -16.93 4.57 -1.49
CA PRO A 300 -16.09 5.14 -0.42
C PRO A 300 -16.38 6.63 -0.19
N GLU A 301 -16.88 7.35 -1.21
CA GLU A 301 -17.12 8.81 -1.17
C GLU A 301 -15.88 9.59 -0.74
N ALA A 302 -14.70 9.12 -1.16
CA ALA A 302 -13.42 9.72 -0.85
C ALA A 302 -13.10 10.87 -1.81
N THR A 303 -12.43 11.91 -1.31
CA THR A 303 -12.00 13.02 -2.14
C THR A 303 -10.81 12.63 -3.00
N ASN A 304 -11.02 12.60 -4.31
CA ASN A 304 -9.98 12.40 -5.32
C ASN A 304 -9.83 13.67 -6.15
N ALA A 305 -9.15 14.68 -5.62
CA ALA A 305 -8.89 15.92 -6.33
C ALA A 305 -7.69 15.77 -7.28
N GLY A 306 -7.78 16.38 -8.47
CA GLY A 306 -6.65 16.43 -9.40
C GLY A 306 -7.10 16.56 -10.86
N ARG A 307 -6.37 17.33 -11.66
CA ARG A 307 -6.65 17.52 -13.09
C ARG A 307 -6.25 16.32 -13.94
N HIS A 308 -5.29 15.52 -13.44
CA HIS A 308 -4.75 14.34 -14.12
C HIS A 308 -5.79 13.25 -14.38
N TRP A 309 -6.90 13.22 -13.65
CA TRP A 309 -7.97 12.24 -13.86
C TRP A 309 -8.73 12.40 -15.18
N ASN A 310 -8.57 13.56 -15.84
CA ASN A 310 -9.20 13.85 -17.12
C ASN A 310 -8.38 13.39 -18.34
N THR A 311 -7.27 12.69 -18.12
CA THR A 311 -6.40 12.22 -19.20
C THR A 311 -6.57 10.72 -19.43
N ASP A 312 -6.30 10.27 -20.65
CA ASP A 312 -6.25 8.86 -21.04
C ASP A 312 -4.82 8.34 -21.24
N HIS A 313 -3.84 9.16 -20.86
CA HIS A 313 -2.41 8.92 -20.98
C HIS A 313 -1.67 9.32 -19.71
N CYS A 314 -0.38 9.00 -19.63
CA CYS A 314 0.47 9.33 -18.48
C CYS A 314 0.63 10.86 -18.35
N PRO A 315 0.10 11.50 -17.31
CA PRO A 315 0.13 12.95 -17.18
C PRO A 315 1.53 13.52 -16.94
N TYR A 316 2.48 12.68 -16.53
CA TYR A 316 3.88 13.07 -16.37
C TYR A 316 4.61 13.30 -17.70
N ASP A 317 4.00 12.87 -18.81
CA ASP A 317 4.49 13.18 -20.16
C ASP A 317 4.07 14.59 -20.62
N ASP A 318 3.10 15.22 -19.94
CA ASP A 318 2.57 16.54 -20.31
C ASP A 318 3.54 17.67 -19.98
N GLU A 319 3.62 18.65 -20.86
CA GLU A 319 4.48 19.83 -20.69
C GLU A 319 4.03 20.68 -19.50
N ASP A 320 2.73 20.84 -19.28
CA ASP A 320 2.17 21.58 -18.15
C ASP A 320 2.61 20.99 -16.79
N TYR A 321 2.67 19.65 -16.69
CA TYR A 321 3.21 18.99 -15.51
C TYR A 321 4.71 19.23 -15.35
N LYS A 322 5.49 19.06 -16.45
CA LYS A 322 6.94 19.27 -16.44
C LYS A 322 7.32 20.70 -16.08
N GLN A 323 6.47 21.67 -16.43
CA GLN A 323 6.63 23.07 -16.08
C GLN A 323 6.09 23.44 -14.71
N GLY A 324 5.56 22.46 -13.95
CA GLY A 324 5.01 22.65 -12.61
C GLY A 324 3.68 23.41 -12.56
N GLN A 325 2.96 23.50 -13.68
CA GLN A 325 1.69 24.24 -13.76
C GLN A 325 0.53 23.52 -13.10
N TRP A 326 0.66 22.22 -12.81
CA TRP A 326 -0.31 21.43 -12.06
C TRP A 326 0.32 20.22 -11.37
N THR A 327 -0.31 19.77 -10.31
CA THR A 327 0.09 18.60 -9.54
C THR A 327 -0.78 17.40 -9.88
N VAL A 328 -0.14 16.24 -9.96
CA VAL A 328 -0.80 14.97 -10.32
C VAL A 328 -1.50 14.32 -9.12
N HIS A 329 -1.17 14.70 -7.89
CA HIS A 329 -1.61 13.96 -6.72
C HIS A 329 -2.54 14.76 -5.80
N ALA A 330 -3.67 14.13 -5.42
CA ALA A 330 -4.41 14.45 -4.22
C ALA A 330 -3.68 13.90 -2.98
N PRO A 331 -4.02 14.37 -1.76
CA PRO A 331 -3.49 13.78 -0.54
C PRO A 331 -3.76 12.27 -0.49
N GLN A 332 -2.71 11.45 -0.40
CA GLN A 332 -2.85 9.99 -0.48
C GLN A 332 -3.70 9.38 0.64
N HIS A 333 -3.69 10.00 1.82
CA HIS A 333 -4.52 9.56 2.94
C HIS A 333 -6.03 9.73 2.71
N THR A 334 -6.46 10.41 1.65
CA THR A 334 -7.88 10.46 1.26
C THR A 334 -8.25 9.41 0.21
N HIS A 335 -7.27 8.79 -0.45
CA HIS A 335 -7.54 7.73 -1.42
C HIS A 335 -7.98 6.45 -0.70
N PRO A 336 -8.93 5.67 -1.25
CA PRO A 336 -9.44 4.47 -0.61
C PRO A 336 -8.40 3.39 -0.37
N HIS A 337 -7.47 3.11 -1.30
CA HIS A 337 -6.43 2.09 -1.17
C HIS A 337 -6.97 0.74 -0.64
N PRO A 338 -8.02 0.14 -1.23
CA PRO A 338 -8.67 -1.01 -0.63
C PRO A 338 -7.68 -2.16 -0.40
N ALA A 339 -7.79 -2.85 0.73
CA ALA A 339 -6.98 -4.01 1.05
C ALA A 339 -7.84 -5.13 1.64
N PHE A 340 -7.59 -6.39 1.21
CA PHE A 340 -8.31 -7.54 1.75
C PHE A 340 -7.84 -7.90 3.15
N SER A 341 -8.77 -8.36 3.98
CA SER A 341 -8.43 -9.12 5.17
C SER A 341 -7.79 -10.46 4.80
N PRO A 342 -6.92 -11.04 5.65
CA PRO A 342 -6.28 -12.34 5.40
C PRO A 342 -7.23 -13.49 5.11
N ASP A 343 -8.42 -13.49 5.70
CA ASP A 343 -9.48 -14.48 5.47
C ASP A 343 -10.34 -14.19 4.23
N GLY A 344 -10.13 -13.06 3.57
CA GLY A 344 -10.84 -12.62 2.37
C GLY A 344 -12.29 -12.18 2.63
N ARG A 345 -12.72 -12.04 3.89
CA ARG A 345 -14.10 -11.72 4.24
C ARG A 345 -14.41 -10.24 4.26
N PHE A 346 -13.39 -9.42 4.39
CA PHE A 346 -13.52 -7.97 4.49
C PHE A 346 -12.56 -7.27 3.53
N VAL A 347 -12.94 -6.07 3.15
CA VAL A 347 -12.08 -5.07 2.51
C VAL A 347 -12.04 -3.86 3.42
N VAL A 348 -10.83 -3.47 3.84
CA VAL A 348 -10.58 -2.22 4.54
C VAL A 348 -10.22 -1.13 3.53
N PHE A 349 -10.63 0.09 3.80
CA PHE A 349 -10.32 1.25 2.97
C PHE A 349 -10.30 2.54 3.78
N THR A 350 -9.67 3.55 3.24
CA THR A 350 -9.65 4.91 3.81
C THR A 350 -10.63 5.81 3.06
N SER A 351 -11.29 6.72 3.77
CA SER A 351 -12.13 7.75 3.16
C SER A 351 -12.24 8.96 4.09
N ASP A 352 -12.34 10.13 3.49
CA ASP A 352 -12.61 11.40 4.17
C ASP A 352 -14.09 11.82 4.09
N ARG A 353 -15.01 10.89 3.79
CA ARG A 353 -16.47 11.11 3.73
C ARG A 353 -17.06 11.72 5.00
N SER A 354 -16.41 11.59 6.13
CA SER A 354 -16.81 12.19 7.42
C SER A 354 -16.15 13.55 7.69
N GLY A 355 -15.49 14.15 6.71
CA GLY A 355 -14.80 15.44 6.80
C GLY A 355 -13.29 15.34 7.03
N VAL A 356 -12.80 14.19 7.49
CA VAL A 356 -11.38 13.87 7.65
C VAL A 356 -11.17 12.37 7.39
N ALA A 357 -9.97 12.00 6.91
CA ALA A 357 -9.66 10.62 6.56
C ALA A 357 -9.82 9.68 7.76
N GLN A 358 -10.62 8.63 7.59
CA GLN A 358 -10.94 7.60 8.57
C GLN A 358 -10.85 6.21 7.94
N ILE A 359 -10.75 5.20 8.78
CA ILE A 359 -10.72 3.79 8.38
C ILE A 359 -12.15 3.25 8.30
N TYR A 360 -12.43 2.59 7.19
CA TYR A 360 -13.69 1.90 6.93
C TYR A 360 -13.45 0.45 6.54
N GLU A 361 -14.45 -0.38 6.76
CA GLU A 361 -14.44 -1.79 6.43
C GLU A 361 -15.81 -2.21 5.85
N VAL A 362 -15.78 -2.96 4.75
CA VAL A 362 -16.97 -3.54 4.14
C VAL A 362 -16.83 -5.04 4.02
N LYS A 363 -17.92 -5.77 4.26
CA LYS A 363 -17.94 -7.23 4.12
C LYS A 363 -18.00 -7.62 2.64
N VAL A 364 -17.20 -8.61 2.25
CA VAL A 364 -17.13 -9.11 0.87
C VAL A 364 -18.37 -9.98 0.53
N PHE A 365 -18.89 -10.74 1.53
CA PHE A 365 -20.06 -11.64 1.39
C PHE A 365 -21.00 -11.46 2.56
#